data_cb8d67f2044526c8f563be012e081b05
#
_entry.id   cb8d67f2044526c8f563be012e081b05
#
_cell.length_a   1.000
_cell.length_b   1.000
_cell.length_c   1.000
_cell.angle_alpha   90.00
_cell.angle_beta   90.00
_cell.angle_gamma   90.00
#
_symmetry.space_group_name_H-M   'P 1'
#
loop_
_entity.id
_entity.type
_entity.pdbx_description
1 polymer ?
#
loop_
_entity_poly.entity_id
_entity_poly.type
_entity_poly.pdbx_seq_one_letter_code
_entity_poly.pdbx_strand_id
1 'polypeptide(L)'
;MFIIPFAVRSTGIRNKKVMTPLSVLAIGSRAVGLWTEKPQAGVVRVIHLDDLDVLEDVTILLYGRLSFMSARAHLTVRYNTVSRACLEPALLELRERLAGAQQAVPGDDNATGLPFKWNRLVRSSLARLHEEAPASFRFASVPPRSRREAPLGHLLLLNPYELVYMRDPPDTEVRHGVDTFIIPRSRLEAVAGHAMDTRIRARGSISLLPMPPLLREAAARWFP
;
A
#
# COMPACT_ATOMS: atom_id res chain seq x y z
N MET A 1 -18.58 7.46 0.54
CA MET A 1 -19.04 6.25 1.26
C MET A 1 -19.14 5.12 0.25
N PHE A 2 -18.58 3.95 0.57
CA PHE A 2 -18.54 2.78 -0.30
C PHE A 2 -19.12 1.59 0.43
N ILE A 3 -20.04 0.88 -0.23
CA ILE A 3 -20.59 -0.38 0.25
C ILE A 3 -19.81 -1.51 -0.44
N ILE A 4 -19.19 -2.35 0.37
CA ILE A 4 -18.43 -3.51 -0.08
C ILE A 4 -19.29 -4.73 0.14
N PRO A 5 -19.79 -5.36 -0.95
CA PRO A 5 -20.73 -6.45 -0.85
C PRO A 5 -20.10 -7.70 -0.22
N PHE A 6 -20.94 -8.47 0.42
CA PHE A 6 -20.57 -9.80 0.91
C PHE A 6 -20.22 -10.73 -0.26
N ALA A 7 -19.06 -11.37 -0.19
CA ALA A 7 -18.64 -12.36 -1.17
C ALA A 7 -18.14 -13.63 -0.48
N VAL A 8 -18.57 -14.78 -1.00
CA VAL A 8 -18.21 -16.09 -0.49
C VAL A 8 -17.59 -16.93 -1.60
N ARG A 9 -16.46 -17.55 -1.32
CA ARG A 9 -15.89 -18.58 -2.18
C ARG A 9 -16.39 -19.95 -1.72
N SER A 10 -17.01 -20.71 -2.62
CA SER A 10 -17.31 -22.13 -2.38
C SER A 10 -16.03 -22.95 -2.61
N THR A 11 -15.57 -23.66 -1.60
CA THR A 11 -14.42 -24.57 -1.68
C THR A 11 -14.87 -26.05 -1.72
N GLY A 12 -16.11 -26.29 -2.20
CA GLY A 12 -16.74 -27.60 -2.24
C GLY A 12 -18.14 -27.58 -1.58
N ILE A 13 -18.81 -28.73 -1.58
CA ILE A 13 -20.25 -28.83 -1.22
C ILE A 13 -20.56 -28.36 0.22
N ARG A 14 -19.57 -28.33 1.13
CA ARG A 14 -19.79 -27.99 2.55
C ARG A 14 -18.95 -26.83 3.08
N ASN A 15 -17.88 -26.41 2.40
CA ASN A 15 -16.99 -25.37 2.92
C ASN A 15 -17.16 -24.06 2.14
N LYS A 16 -17.80 -23.08 2.75
CA LYS A 16 -17.91 -21.71 2.23
C LYS A 16 -16.91 -20.82 2.99
N LYS A 17 -15.96 -20.22 2.29
CA LYS A 17 -15.04 -19.23 2.87
C LYS A 17 -15.54 -17.84 2.54
N VAL A 18 -15.80 -17.04 3.57
CA VAL A 18 -16.11 -15.61 3.39
C VAL A 18 -14.87 -14.91 2.87
N MET A 19 -14.98 -14.33 1.68
CA MET A 19 -13.91 -13.56 1.06
C MET A 19 -13.99 -12.09 1.47
N THR A 20 -15.20 -11.54 1.40
CA THR A 20 -15.46 -10.15 1.79
C THR A 20 -16.73 -10.10 2.65
N PRO A 21 -16.66 -9.74 3.94
CA PRO A 21 -17.85 -9.44 4.72
C PRO A 21 -18.53 -8.17 4.19
N LEU A 22 -19.83 -8.05 4.39
CA LEU A 22 -20.51 -6.79 4.13
C LEU A 22 -19.88 -5.69 4.97
N SER A 23 -19.39 -4.66 4.31
CA SER A 23 -18.69 -3.57 4.95
C SER A 23 -19.03 -2.24 4.31
N VAL A 24 -19.00 -1.19 5.10
CA VAL A 24 -19.14 0.19 4.63
C VAL A 24 -17.86 0.94 4.96
N LEU A 25 -17.16 1.38 3.93
CA LEU A 25 -16.00 2.26 4.04
C LEU A 25 -16.44 3.69 3.80
N ALA A 26 -16.18 4.56 4.75
CA ALA A 26 -16.41 6.00 4.64
C ALA A 26 -15.08 6.73 4.70
N ILE A 27 -14.78 7.52 3.66
CA ILE A 27 -13.63 8.42 3.64
C ILE A 27 -14.18 9.84 3.73
N GLY A 28 -13.93 10.47 4.85
CA GLY A 28 -14.37 11.84 5.15
C GLY A 28 -13.22 12.84 5.08
N SER A 29 -13.54 14.13 5.36
CA SER A 29 -12.55 15.21 5.38
C SER A 29 -11.55 15.12 6.54
N ARG A 30 -11.93 14.44 7.64
CA ARG A 30 -11.13 14.36 8.87
C ARG A 30 -10.81 12.94 9.32
N ALA A 31 -11.49 11.94 8.76
CA ALA A 31 -11.35 10.56 9.24
C ALA A 31 -11.72 9.54 8.17
N VAL A 32 -11.17 8.34 8.33
CA VAL A 32 -11.61 7.13 7.65
C VAL A 32 -12.38 6.27 8.64
N GLY A 33 -13.60 5.90 8.29
CA GLY A 33 -14.45 5.04 9.08
C GLY A 33 -14.74 3.72 8.36
N LEU A 34 -14.74 2.64 9.10
CA LEU A 34 -15.10 1.30 8.62
C LEU A 34 -16.16 0.70 9.53
N TRP A 35 -17.32 0.42 8.96
CA TRP A 35 -18.31 -0.47 9.56
C TRP A 35 -18.20 -1.85 8.92
N THR A 36 -18.23 -2.88 9.72
CA THR A 36 -18.23 -4.27 9.24
C THR A 36 -19.31 -5.05 9.95
N GLU A 37 -20.11 -5.77 9.16
CA GLU A 37 -21.13 -6.66 9.68
C GLU A 37 -20.51 -7.79 10.51
N LYS A 38 -21.10 -8.02 11.68
CA LYS A 38 -20.81 -9.16 12.55
C LYS A 38 -22.12 -9.82 12.99
N PRO A 39 -22.11 -11.10 13.37
CA PRO A 39 -23.31 -11.87 13.72
C PRO A 39 -24.20 -11.28 14.81
N GLN A 40 -23.64 -10.46 15.72
CA GLN A 40 -24.38 -9.92 16.86
C GLN A 40 -24.60 -8.40 16.80
N ALA A 41 -23.71 -7.66 16.18
CA ALA A 41 -23.82 -6.22 15.91
C ALA A 41 -22.69 -5.77 15.01
N GLY A 42 -22.96 -4.79 14.12
CA GLY A 42 -21.93 -4.17 13.32
C GLY A 42 -20.94 -3.40 14.20
N VAL A 43 -19.67 -3.41 13.84
CA VAL A 43 -18.61 -2.67 14.54
C VAL A 43 -18.18 -1.51 13.68
N VAL A 44 -18.25 -0.30 14.22
CA VAL A 44 -17.68 0.92 13.63
C VAL A 44 -16.30 1.16 14.22
N ARG A 45 -15.31 1.37 13.36
CA ARG A 45 -13.97 1.81 13.73
C ARG A 45 -13.61 3.05 12.94
N VAL A 46 -12.84 3.94 13.52
CA VAL A 46 -12.45 5.22 12.92
C VAL A 46 -10.96 5.47 13.15
N ILE A 47 -10.29 5.99 12.13
CA ILE A 47 -8.94 6.60 12.24
C ILE A 47 -9.06 8.04 11.75
N HIS A 48 -8.62 9.01 12.56
CA HIS A 48 -8.50 10.39 12.12
C HIS A 48 -7.37 10.52 11.09
N LEU A 49 -7.55 11.40 10.09
CA LEU A 49 -6.52 11.58 9.05
C LEU A 49 -5.21 12.09 9.65
N ASP A 50 -5.28 12.85 10.74
CA ASP A 50 -4.09 13.31 11.45
C ASP A 50 -3.29 12.19 12.11
N ASP A 51 -3.91 11.04 12.38
CA ASP A 51 -3.28 9.86 12.97
C ASP A 51 -2.93 8.80 11.91
N LEU A 52 -3.36 8.97 10.66
CA LEU A 52 -3.12 7.98 9.60
C LEU A 52 -1.68 8.06 9.09
N ASP A 53 -0.88 7.04 9.35
CA ASP A 53 0.54 6.99 9.01
C ASP A 53 0.82 6.24 7.71
N VAL A 54 0.12 5.13 7.46
CA VAL A 54 0.37 4.25 6.32
C VAL A 54 -0.94 3.76 5.72
N LEU A 55 -1.04 3.82 4.40
CA LEU A 55 -2.05 3.14 3.61
C LEU A 55 -1.40 1.93 2.92
N GLU A 56 -1.92 0.73 3.17
CA GLU A 56 -1.53 -0.48 2.44
C GLU A 56 -2.66 -0.89 1.49
N ASP A 57 -2.31 -1.18 0.26
CA ASP A 57 -3.22 -1.71 -0.75
C ASP A 57 -2.62 -2.97 -1.38
N VAL A 58 -3.17 -4.10 -1.00
CA VAL A 58 -2.82 -5.42 -1.54
C VAL A 58 -3.80 -5.78 -2.63
N THR A 59 -3.30 -6.05 -3.82
CA THR A 59 -4.11 -6.47 -4.96
C THR A 59 -3.59 -7.80 -5.50
N ILE A 60 -4.40 -8.85 -5.41
CA ILE A 60 -4.05 -10.20 -5.87
C ILE A 60 -5.22 -10.77 -6.66
N LEU A 61 -5.11 -10.82 -7.98
CA LEU A 61 -6.20 -11.28 -8.86
C LEU A 61 -7.53 -10.59 -8.53
N LEU A 62 -8.53 -11.36 -8.09
CA LEU A 62 -9.86 -10.86 -7.70
C LEU A 62 -9.95 -10.45 -6.22
N TYR A 63 -8.85 -10.59 -5.46
CA TYR A 63 -8.82 -10.24 -4.05
C TYR A 63 -8.06 -8.94 -3.83
N GLY A 64 -8.70 -8.01 -3.14
CA GLY A 64 -8.11 -6.77 -2.68
C GLY A 64 -8.22 -6.62 -1.17
N ARG A 65 -7.23 -5.97 -0.57
CA ARG A 65 -7.22 -5.61 0.84
C ARG A 65 -6.66 -4.20 0.98
N LEU A 66 -7.46 -3.32 1.58
CA LEU A 66 -7.01 -2.00 2.02
C LEU A 66 -6.81 -2.01 3.52
N SER A 67 -5.67 -1.50 3.98
CA SER A 67 -5.37 -1.33 5.39
C SER A 67 -4.98 0.13 5.63
N PHE A 68 -5.62 0.73 6.63
CA PHE A 68 -5.33 2.07 7.13
C PHE A 68 -4.67 1.90 8.48
N MET A 69 -3.44 2.36 8.62
CA MET A 69 -2.61 2.11 9.80
C MET A 69 -2.19 3.40 10.48
N SER A 70 -2.33 3.42 11.79
CA SER A 70 -1.81 4.44 12.69
C SER A 70 -1.11 3.79 13.89
N ALA A 71 -0.40 4.58 14.70
CA ALA A 71 0.21 4.07 15.93
C ALA A 71 -0.80 3.43 16.90
N ARG A 72 -2.09 3.81 16.84
CA ARG A 72 -3.12 3.43 17.81
C ARG A 72 -4.21 2.53 17.25
N ALA A 73 -4.37 2.49 15.93
CA ALA A 73 -5.48 1.82 15.28
C ALA A 73 -5.08 1.22 13.92
N HIS A 74 -5.73 0.12 13.58
CA HIS A 74 -5.60 -0.54 12.30
C HIS A 74 -6.99 -0.89 11.77
N LEU A 75 -7.35 -0.34 10.61
CA LEU A 75 -8.57 -0.70 9.89
C LEU A 75 -8.19 -1.53 8.67
N THR A 76 -8.88 -2.63 8.45
CA THR A 76 -8.67 -3.45 7.27
C THR A 76 -10.00 -3.79 6.65
N VAL A 77 -10.11 -3.54 5.35
CA VAL A 77 -11.25 -3.92 4.53
C VAL A 77 -10.81 -4.80 3.38
N ARG A 78 -11.55 -5.87 3.14
CA ARG A 78 -11.35 -6.77 1.98
C ARG A 78 -12.37 -6.43 0.92
N TYR A 79 -11.95 -6.43 -0.34
CA TYR A 79 -12.82 -6.11 -1.45
C TYR A 79 -12.52 -7.00 -2.67
N ASN A 80 -13.43 -7.04 -3.62
CA ASN A 80 -13.16 -7.64 -4.92
C ASN A 80 -12.48 -6.59 -5.80
N THR A 81 -11.37 -6.94 -6.46
CA THR A 81 -10.60 -6.03 -7.30
C THR A 81 -11.38 -5.49 -8.51
N VAL A 82 -12.46 -6.16 -8.92
CA VAL A 82 -13.41 -5.63 -9.91
C VAL A 82 -14.05 -4.33 -9.43
N SER A 83 -14.25 -4.18 -8.11
CA SER A 83 -14.78 -2.94 -7.50
C SER A 83 -13.73 -1.86 -7.26
N ARG A 84 -12.45 -2.11 -7.60
CA ARG A 84 -11.36 -1.16 -7.36
C ARG A 84 -11.59 0.18 -8.03
N ALA A 85 -12.08 0.17 -9.26
CA ALA A 85 -12.35 1.40 -10.01
C ALA A 85 -13.30 2.36 -9.27
N CYS A 86 -14.23 1.82 -8.47
CA CYS A 86 -15.13 2.62 -7.64
C CYS A 86 -14.42 3.23 -6.42
N LEU A 87 -13.40 2.54 -5.86
CA LEU A 87 -12.66 2.99 -4.69
C LEU A 87 -11.56 4.00 -5.05
N GLU A 88 -11.03 3.92 -6.25
CA GLU A 88 -9.86 4.65 -6.71
C GLU A 88 -9.97 6.18 -6.56
N PRO A 89 -11.08 6.84 -6.98
CA PRO A 89 -11.22 8.29 -6.81
C PRO A 89 -11.14 8.74 -5.35
N ALA A 90 -11.73 7.96 -4.43
CA ALA A 90 -11.70 8.30 -3.02
C ALA A 90 -10.34 8.03 -2.36
N LEU A 91 -9.63 7.01 -2.84
CA LEU A 91 -8.25 6.77 -2.39
C LEU A 91 -7.31 7.87 -2.88
N LEU A 92 -7.51 8.36 -4.10
CA LEU A 92 -6.77 9.49 -4.63
C LEU A 92 -7.03 10.74 -3.79
N GLU A 93 -8.28 11.10 -3.56
CA GLU A 93 -8.66 12.23 -2.71
C GLU A 93 -8.09 12.10 -1.28
N LEU A 94 -8.08 10.89 -0.71
CA LEU A 94 -7.46 10.64 0.58
C LEU A 94 -5.95 10.92 0.54
N ARG A 95 -5.23 10.44 -0.48
CA ARG A 95 -3.79 10.66 -0.65
C ARG A 95 -3.48 12.14 -0.83
N GLU A 96 -4.26 12.88 -1.62
CA GLU A 96 -4.14 14.33 -1.77
C GLU A 96 -4.30 15.07 -0.43
N ARG A 97 -5.26 14.66 0.39
CA ARG A 97 -5.46 15.24 1.74
C ARG A 97 -4.31 14.93 2.71
N LEU A 98 -3.66 13.78 2.54
CA LEU A 98 -2.52 13.37 3.36
C LEU A 98 -1.20 13.97 2.89
N ALA A 99 -1.14 14.45 1.66
CA ALA A 99 0.09 14.87 0.98
C ALA A 99 0.84 15.97 1.75
N GLY A 100 0.16 16.88 2.39
CA GLY A 100 0.79 17.99 3.09
C GLY A 100 1.55 18.94 2.14
N ALA A 101 2.55 19.65 2.66
CA ALA A 101 3.38 20.54 1.86
C ALA A 101 4.32 19.77 0.93
N GLN A 102 4.51 20.30 -0.27
CA GLN A 102 5.44 19.76 -1.25
C GLN A 102 6.88 19.82 -0.71
N GLN A 103 7.61 18.71 -0.83
CA GLN A 103 9.01 18.60 -0.43
C GLN A 103 9.90 18.31 -1.64
N ALA A 104 11.13 18.81 -1.62
CA ALA A 104 12.11 18.54 -2.68
C ALA A 104 12.33 17.04 -2.85
N VAL A 105 12.38 16.57 -4.09
CA VAL A 105 12.76 15.21 -4.44
C VAL A 105 14.23 15.22 -4.79
N PRO A 106 15.08 14.38 -4.17
CA PRO A 106 16.48 14.27 -4.56
C PRO A 106 16.56 13.89 -6.04
N GLY A 107 17.40 14.60 -6.78
CA GLY A 107 17.75 14.19 -8.13
C GLY A 107 18.42 12.83 -8.06
N ASP A 108 17.81 11.83 -8.63
CA ASP A 108 18.38 10.49 -8.65
C ASP A 108 18.25 9.91 -10.06
N ASP A 109 19.30 9.18 -10.49
CA ASP A 109 19.29 8.49 -11.78
C ASP A 109 18.20 7.43 -11.74
N ASN A 110 17.07 7.76 -12.34
CA ASN A 110 15.99 6.81 -12.52
C ASN A 110 16.52 5.64 -13.33
N ALA A 111 16.47 4.45 -12.76
CA ALA A 111 17.00 3.25 -13.40
C ALA A 111 16.32 3.04 -14.76
N THR A 112 17.11 3.12 -15.82
CA THR A 112 16.68 2.70 -17.15
C THR A 112 16.48 1.20 -17.16
N GLY A 113 15.40 0.72 -17.75
CA GLY A 113 15.22 -0.71 -17.97
C GLY A 113 14.36 -1.47 -16.94
N LEU A 114 13.38 -0.78 -16.34
CA LEU A 114 12.39 -1.46 -15.50
C LEU A 114 11.66 -2.56 -16.28
N PRO A 115 11.46 -3.76 -15.70
CA PRO A 115 10.58 -4.77 -16.25
C PRO A 115 9.18 -4.20 -16.52
N PHE A 116 8.50 -4.68 -17.56
CA PHE A 116 7.23 -4.14 -18.05
C PHE A 116 6.17 -3.92 -16.95
N LYS A 117 6.01 -4.90 -16.05
CA LYS A 117 5.10 -4.81 -14.89
C LYS A 117 5.38 -3.57 -14.06
N TRP A 118 6.64 -3.35 -13.69
CA TRP A 118 7.08 -2.28 -12.81
C TRP A 118 7.02 -0.91 -13.48
N ASN A 119 7.37 -0.83 -14.75
CA ASN A 119 7.22 0.40 -15.54
C ASN A 119 5.74 0.84 -15.59
N ARG A 120 4.82 -0.09 -15.82
CA ARG A 120 3.38 0.21 -15.80
C ARG A 120 2.91 0.69 -14.43
N LEU A 121 3.40 0.05 -13.34
CA LEU A 121 3.04 0.43 -11.98
C LEU A 121 3.56 1.83 -11.62
N VAL A 122 4.80 2.16 -11.98
CA VAL A 122 5.35 3.52 -11.81
C VAL A 122 4.46 4.54 -12.51
N ARG A 123 4.18 4.35 -13.79
CA ARG A 123 3.34 5.26 -14.55
C ARG A 123 1.95 5.43 -13.95
N SER A 124 1.30 4.33 -13.55
CA SER A 124 -0.03 4.40 -12.95
C SER A 124 -0.04 5.06 -11.58
N SER A 125 1.04 4.94 -10.81
CA SER A 125 1.15 5.59 -9.50
C SER A 125 1.45 7.08 -9.61
N LEU A 126 2.26 7.48 -10.58
CA LEU A 126 2.58 8.89 -10.85
C LEU A 126 1.40 9.64 -11.46
N ALA A 127 0.72 9.04 -12.44
CA ALA A 127 -0.43 9.64 -13.10
C ALA A 127 -1.59 9.99 -12.17
N ARG A 128 -1.58 9.50 -10.93
CA ARG A 128 -2.65 9.70 -9.97
C ARG A 128 -2.42 10.80 -8.95
N LEU A 129 -1.19 11.28 -8.82
CA LEU A 129 -0.84 12.32 -7.84
C LEU A 129 0.00 13.41 -8.48
N HIS A 130 -0.60 14.20 -9.37
CA HIS A 130 0.08 15.27 -10.10
C HIS A 130 1.02 14.72 -11.18
N GLU A 131 0.52 14.61 -12.40
CA GLU A 131 1.18 14.03 -13.58
C GLU A 131 2.57 14.62 -13.90
N GLU A 132 2.89 15.79 -13.39
CA GLU A 132 4.14 16.52 -13.62
C GLU A 132 5.09 16.52 -12.41
N ALA A 133 4.74 15.87 -11.30
CA ALA A 133 5.60 15.92 -10.13
C ALA A 133 6.89 15.11 -10.36
N PRO A 134 8.07 15.70 -10.12
CA PRO A 134 9.31 14.96 -10.18
C PRO A 134 9.25 13.76 -9.23
N ALA A 135 9.76 12.63 -9.67
CA ALA A 135 9.80 11.43 -8.85
C ALA A 135 11.14 10.71 -9.03
N SER A 136 11.67 10.22 -7.93
CA SER A 136 12.80 9.28 -7.94
C SER A 136 12.29 7.88 -7.68
N PHE A 137 12.87 6.88 -8.33
CA PHE A 137 12.52 5.50 -8.08
C PHE A 137 13.73 4.57 -8.10
N ARG A 138 13.62 3.47 -7.38
CA ARG A 138 14.60 2.39 -7.33
C ARG A 138 13.90 1.05 -7.43
N PHE A 139 14.47 0.16 -8.18
CA PHE A 139 14.00 -1.22 -8.32
C PHE A 139 15.06 -2.19 -7.83
N ALA A 140 14.62 -3.23 -7.14
CA ALA A 140 15.45 -4.35 -6.75
C ALA A 140 14.72 -5.67 -7.03
N SER A 141 15.46 -6.66 -7.48
CA SER A 141 14.98 -8.03 -7.62
C SER A 141 15.66 -8.89 -6.58
N VAL A 142 14.87 -9.56 -5.75
CA VAL A 142 15.38 -10.51 -4.76
C VAL A 142 15.39 -11.90 -5.39
N PRO A 143 16.55 -12.59 -5.41
CA PRO A 143 16.64 -13.92 -5.98
C PRO A 143 15.70 -14.89 -5.26
N PRO A 144 15.20 -15.90 -5.97
CA PRO A 144 14.32 -16.89 -5.39
C PRO A 144 15.05 -17.76 -4.37
N ARG A 145 14.32 -18.20 -3.34
CA ARG A 145 14.87 -19.12 -2.33
C ARG A 145 15.05 -20.55 -2.88
N SER A 146 14.35 -20.88 -3.94
CA SER A 146 14.45 -22.16 -4.61
C SER A 146 14.39 -21.99 -6.12
N ARG A 147 14.88 -22.99 -6.88
CA ARG A 147 14.84 -22.99 -8.36
C ARG A 147 13.42 -22.99 -8.95
N ARG A 148 12.40 -23.26 -8.14
CA ARG A 148 10.99 -23.29 -8.56
C ARG A 148 10.29 -21.96 -8.38
N GLU A 149 10.90 -21.04 -7.64
CA GLU A 149 10.34 -19.72 -7.38
C GLU A 149 10.83 -18.71 -8.40
N ALA A 150 10.01 -17.74 -8.74
CA ALA A 150 10.43 -16.58 -9.51
C ALA A 150 11.10 -15.54 -8.58
N PRO A 151 12.02 -14.72 -9.11
CA PRO A 151 12.53 -13.57 -8.36
C PRO A 151 11.39 -12.66 -7.92
N LEU A 152 11.49 -12.11 -6.71
CA LEU A 152 10.54 -11.13 -6.19
C LEU A 152 11.04 -9.74 -6.55
N GLY A 153 10.17 -8.97 -7.20
CA GLY A 153 10.43 -7.57 -7.51
C GLY A 153 10.00 -6.65 -6.37
N HIS A 154 10.81 -5.63 -6.14
CA HIS A 154 10.55 -4.58 -5.17
C HIS A 154 10.82 -3.24 -5.84
N LEU A 155 9.92 -2.28 -5.66
CA LEU A 155 10.03 -0.93 -6.20
C LEU A 155 9.83 0.08 -5.08
N LEU A 156 10.73 1.03 -4.98
CA LEU A 156 10.60 2.21 -4.15
C LEU A 156 10.43 3.43 -5.04
N LEU A 157 9.44 4.26 -4.75
CA LEU A 157 9.17 5.51 -5.45
C LEU A 157 9.04 6.63 -4.42
N LEU A 158 9.68 7.75 -4.67
CA LEU A 158 9.54 8.98 -3.92
C LEU A 158 9.05 10.09 -4.84
N ASN A 159 7.97 10.72 -4.46
CA ASN A 159 7.49 11.95 -5.07
C ASN A 159 7.48 13.10 -4.02
N PRO A 160 7.13 14.35 -4.37
CA PRO A 160 7.10 15.45 -3.43
C PRO A 160 6.19 15.25 -2.21
N TYR A 161 5.24 14.33 -2.26
CA TYR A 161 4.16 14.18 -1.30
C TYR A 161 4.20 12.88 -0.50
N GLU A 162 4.77 11.82 -1.06
CA GLU A 162 4.71 10.49 -0.46
C GLU A 162 5.90 9.59 -0.85
N LEU A 163 6.14 8.61 -0.01
CA LEU A 163 6.96 7.44 -0.30
C LEU A 163 6.04 6.28 -0.63
N VAL A 164 6.21 5.68 -1.79
CA VAL A 164 5.47 4.49 -2.22
C VAL A 164 6.43 3.31 -2.32
N TYR A 165 6.17 2.28 -1.55
CA TYR A 165 6.88 1.02 -1.65
C TYR A 165 5.95 -0.06 -2.20
N MET A 166 6.37 -0.71 -3.27
CA MET A 166 5.63 -1.79 -3.92
C MET A 166 6.48 -3.04 -3.93
N ARG A 167 5.84 -4.19 -3.75
CA ARG A 167 6.53 -5.48 -3.87
C ARG A 167 5.63 -6.55 -4.49
N ASP A 168 6.24 -7.59 -5.00
CA ASP A 168 5.52 -8.82 -5.28
C ASP A 168 5.02 -9.43 -3.96
N PRO A 169 3.80 -9.98 -3.92
CA PRO A 169 3.30 -10.64 -2.72
C PRO A 169 4.25 -11.78 -2.30
N PRO A 170 4.56 -11.89 -1.00
CA PRO A 170 5.50 -12.92 -0.51
C PRO A 170 4.92 -14.33 -0.61
N ASP A 171 3.62 -14.47 -0.82
CA ASP A 171 2.95 -15.75 -0.95
C ASP A 171 3.19 -16.34 -2.33
N THR A 172 3.91 -17.44 -2.38
CA THR A 172 4.36 -18.09 -3.62
C THR A 172 3.24 -18.72 -4.43
N GLU A 173 2.07 -18.95 -3.84
CA GLU A 173 0.92 -19.51 -4.55
C GLU A 173 0.27 -18.52 -5.51
N VAL A 174 0.50 -17.20 -5.31
CA VAL A 174 -0.15 -16.17 -6.10
C VAL A 174 0.86 -15.23 -6.74
N ARG A 175 1.32 -15.59 -7.94
CA ARG A 175 2.31 -14.82 -8.73
C ARG A 175 1.76 -13.53 -9.35
N HIS A 176 0.46 -13.26 -9.21
CA HIS A 176 -0.20 -12.12 -9.85
C HIS A 176 -0.79 -11.18 -8.81
N GLY A 177 -0.01 -10.19 -8.41
CA GLY A 177 -0.46 -9.21 -7.46
C GLY A 177 0.62 -8.16 -7.18
N VAL A 178 0.25 -7.19 -6.35
CA VAL A 178 1.14 -6.15 -5.82
C VAL A 178 0.69 -5.80 -4.42
N ASP A 179 1.65 -5.76 -3.50
CA ASP A 179 1.52 -5.08 -2.22
C ASP A 179 2.04 -3.65 -2.38
N THR A 180 1.22 -2.66 -2.12
CA THR A 180 1.59 -1.25 -2.20
C THR A 180 1.44 -0.60 -0.83
N PHE A 181 2.51 0.01 -0.34
CA PHE A 181 2.52 0.80 0.89
C PHE A 181 2.73 2.26 0.52
N ILE A 182 1.83 3.12 0.96
CA ILE A 182 1.85 4.56 0.70
C ILE A 182 2.01 5.27 2.03
N ILE A 183 3.06 6.08 2.14
CA ILE A 183 3.43 6.78 3.37
C ILE A 183 3.55 8.26 3.02
N PRO A 184 2.68 9.13 3.56
CA PRO A 184 2.78 10.56 3.35
C PRO A 184 4.12 11.08 3.86
N ARG A 185 4.83 11.89 3.06
CA ARG A 185 6.14 12.44 3.46
C ARG A 185 6.05 13.29 4.72
N SER A 186 4.93 13.98 4.93
CA SER A 186 4.67 14.76 6.14
C SER A 186 4.63 13.92 7.43
N ARG A 187 4.52 12.59 7.29
CA ARG A 187 4.47 11.63 8.39
C ARG A 187 5.79 10.89 8.61
N LEU A 188 6.63 10.86 7.59
CA LEU A 188 7.87 10.09 7.60
C LEU A 188 8.92 10.78 8.46
N GLU A 189 9.42 10.10 9.50
CA GLU A 189 10.45 10.62 10.42
C GLU A 189 11.82 9.99 10.18
N ALA A 190 11.85 8.69 9.93
CA ALA A 190 13.10 7.97 9.72
C ALA A 190 12.90 6.65 8.98
N VAL A 191 13.94 6.24 8.26
CA VAL A 191 14.06 4.91 7.67
C VAL A 191 15.32 4.26 8.22
N ALA A 192 15.15 3.16 8.94
CA ALA A 192 16.26 2.40 9.52
C ALA A 192 16.01 0.90 9.37
N GLY A 193 17.01 0.07 9.60
CA GLY A 193 16.81 -1.37 9.62
C GLY A 193 18.07 -2.17 9.37
N HIS A 194 17.94 -3.48 9.47
CA HIS A 194 19.02 -4.43 9.25
C HIS A 194 18.51 -5.59 8.38
N ALA A 195 19.33 -6.08 7.48
CA ALA A 195 18.99 -7.13 6.51
C ALA A 195 17.71 -6.78 5.70
N MET A 196 16.69 -7.63 5.73
CA MET A 196 15.41 -7.43 5.04
C MET A 196 14.36 -6.69 5.86
N ASP A 197 14.65 -6.39 7.13
CA ASP A 197 13.72 -5.72 8.02
C ASP A 197 13.99 -4.21 8.01
N THR A 198 13.21 -3.50 7.24
CA THR A 198 13.24 -2.04 7.22
C THR A 198 12.15 -1.51 8.14
N ARG A 199 12.56 -0.68 9.08
CA ARG A 199 11.66 0.04 9.99
C ARG A 199 11.45 1.43 9.43
N ILE A 200 10.21 1.73 9.10
CA ILE A 200 9.81 3.09 8.76
C ILE A 200 9.10 3.66 9.98
N ARG A 201 9.64 4.74 10.52
CA ARG A 201 9.00 5.48 11.59
C ARG A 201 8.18 6.60 10.98
N ALA A 202 6.89 6.58 11.27
CA ALA A 202 5.96 7.63 10.90
C ALA A 202 5.24 8.10 12.17
N ARG A 203 5.47 9.34 12.61
CA ARG A 203 4.85 10.00 13.80
C ARG A 203 4.70 9.10 15.03
N GLY A 204 5.77 8.36 15.36
CA GLY A 204 5.76 7.47 16.53
C GLY A 204 5.23 6.06 16.30
N SER A 205 4.70 5.74 15.13
CA SER A 205 4.46 4.36 14.71
C SER A 205 5.69 3.79 14.01
N ILE A 206 5.90 2.49 14.16
CA ILE A 206 6.98 1.77 13.46
C ILE A 206 6.33 0.72 12.59
N SER A 207 6.41 0.92 11.27
CA SER A 207 6.00 -0.09 10.31
C SER A 207 7.20 -0.90 9.86
N LEU A 208 7.11 -2.23 9.95
CA LEU A 208 8.13 -3.14 9.43
C LEU A 208 7.80 -3.45 7.96
N LEU A 209 8.67 -3.02 7.06
CA LEU A 209 8.55 -3.36 5.64
C LEU A 209 9.75 -4.25 5.26
N PRO A 210 9.52 -5.44 4.70
CA PRO A 210 10.58 -6.31 4.21
C PRO A 210 11.18 -5.73 2.91
N MET A 211 12.03 -4.74 3.06
CA MET A 211 12.65 -4.01 1.95
C MET A 211 14.08 -4.49 1.73
N PRO A 212 14.48 -4.78 0.48
CA PRO A 212 15.85 -5.13 0.15
C PRO A 212 16.85 -4.04 0.57
N PRO A 213 18.09 -4.41 0.96
CA PRO A 213 19.12 -3.46 1.41
C PRO A 213 19.33 -2.27 0.46
N LEU A 214 19.39 -2.52 -0.84
CA LEU A 214 19.56 -1.49 -1.86
C LEU A 214 18.45 -0.41 -1.80
N LEU A 215 17.22 -0.81 -1.62
CA LEU A 215 16.09 0.12 -1.53
C LEU A 215 16.05 0.84 -0.19
N ARG A 216 16.45 0.15 0.88
CA ARG A 216 16.58 0.76 2.21
C ARG A 216 17.67 1.85 2.22
N GLU A 217 18.80 1.60 1.60
CA GLU A 217 19.90 2.58 1.49
C GLU A 217 19.46 3.80 0.67
N ALA A 218 18.68 3.60 -0.39
CA ALA A 218 18.09 4.70 -1.14
C ALA A 218 17.10 5.49 -0.27
N ALA A 219 16.20 4.82 0.43
CA ALA A 219 15.26 5.46 1.33
C ALA A 219 15.98 6.23 2.45
N ALA A 220 17.02 5.65 3.07
CA ALA A 220 17.80 6.31 4.11
C ALA A 220 18.53 7.57 3.60
N ARG A 221 18.96 7.59 2.33
CA ARG A 221 19.54 8.81 1.72
C ARG A 221 18.52 9.90 1.46
N TRP A 222 17.28 9.52 1.18
CA TRP A 222 16.19 10.47 0.96
C TRP A 222 15.65 11.05 2.27
N PHE A 223 15.88 10.35 3.39
CA PHE A 223 15.44 10.73 4.74
C PHE A 223 16.58 10.50 5.74
N PRO A 224 17.56 11.43 5.78
CA PRO A 224 18.70 11.34 6.68
C PRO A 224 18.32 11.47 8.15
#